data_dbb667a251b519fd77728fc0c210d6b3
#
_entry.id   dbb667a251b519fd77728fc0c210d6b3
#
_cell.length_a   1.000
_cell.length_b   1.000
_cell.length_c   1.000
_cell.angle_alpha   90.00
_cell.angle_beta   90.00
_cell.angle_gamma   90.00
#
_symmetry.space_group_name_H-M   'P 1'
#
loop_
_entity.id
_entity.type
_entity.pdbx_description
1 polymer ?
#
loop_
_entity_poly.entity_id
_entity_poly.type
_entity_poly.pdbx_seq_one_letter_code
_entity_poly.pdbx_strand_id
1 'polypeptide(L)'
;MRILVVDDEADLLDALSRGLRREGYAVDTADDGEEALAKASWTPYDLICLDLTMQGIDGLEVCARLRAEPPGGVTPRILMLTARDTLEDRIRGLDVGADDYLVKPFAFDELTARIRTLLRRDSGRSGAVLEVGDVVVDTARHHASRAGRDLGLTAKEFAVLRYFMSRPGEVLSQEQLLDHVWDEHADPFTNTVRVTVGTLRRKLTVGDEQPALETVVGSGYRLFDPDAAHDPNGEPDR
;
A
#
# COMPACT_ATOMS: atom_id res chain seq x y z
N MET A 1 2.22 1.70 0.98
CA MET A 1 0.88 1.11 1.14
C MET A 1 0.83 0.41 2.47
N ARG A 2 -0.14 0.75 3.30
CA ARG A 2 -0.25 0.29 4.69
C ARG A 2 -1.39 -0.72 4.82
N ILE A 3 -1.10 -1.85 5.45
CA ILE A 3 -2.01 -2.98 5.60
C ILE A 3 -2.24 -3.20 7.09
N LEU A 4 -3.51 -3.38 7.48
CA LEU A 4 -3.87 -3.91 8.79
C LEU A 4 -4.15 -5.41 8.64
N VAL A 5 -3.55 -6.24 9.48
CA VAL A 5 -3.85 -7.68 9.58
C VAL A 5 -4.57 -7.92 10.89
N VAL A 6 -5.76 -8.50 10.82
CA VAL A 6 -6.65 -8.73 11.96
C VAL A 6 -6.93 -10.22 12.07
N ASP A 7 -6.49 -10.84 13.16
CA ASP A 7 -6.66 -12.28 13.41
C ASP A 7 -6.39 -12.57 14.88
N ASP A 8 -7.16 -13.42 15.55
CA ASP A 8 -6.94 -13.75 16.96
C ASP A 8 -5.89 -14.86 17.19
N GLU A 9 -5.35 -15.43 16.09
CA GLU A 9 -4.24 -16.36 16.14
C GLU A 9 -2.88 -15.62 16.11
N ALA A 10 -2.25 -15.40 17.25
CA ALA A 10 -1.00 -14.65 17.39
C ALA A 10 0.14 -15.14 16.48
N ASP A 11 0.28 -16.47 16.31
CA ASP A 11 1.30 -17.07 15.46
C ASP A 11 1.07 -16.74 13.97
N LEU A 12 -0.19 -16.72 13.53
CA LEU A 12 -0.57 -16.35 12.17
C LEU A 12 -0.34 -14.85 11.93
N LEU A 13 -0.76 -13.98 12.87
CA LEU A 13 -0.48 -12.55 12.83
C LEU A 13 1.01 -12.25 12.65
N ASP A 14 1.86 -12.89 13.47
CA ASP A 14 3.30 -12.70 13.43
C ASP A 14 3.89 -13.20 12.09
N ALA A 15 3.46 -14.37 11.61
CA ALA A 15 3.90 -14.90 10.32
C ALA A 15 3.50 -14.00 9.14
N LEU A 16 2.24 -13.56 9.09
CA LEU A 16 1.72 -12.69 8.03
C LEU A 16 2.39 -11.32 8.06
N SER A 17 2.52 -10.70 9.25
CA SER A 17 3.14 -9.39 9.38
C SER A 17 4.59 -9.38 8.92
N ARG A 18 5.38 -10.40 9.33
CA ARG A 18 6.77 -10.54 8.85
C ARG A 18 6.86 -10.77 7.36
N GLY A 19 5.99 -11.62 6.81
CA GLY A 19 5.95 -11.88 5.37
C GLY A 19 5.64 -10.63 4.57
N LEU A 20 4.56 -9.93 4.92
CA LEU A 20 4.13 -8.72 4.23
C LEU A 20 5.12 -7.55 4.36
N ARG A 21 5.80 -7.42 5.54
CA ARG A 21 6.88 -6.42 5.68
C ARG A 21 8.07 -6.71 4.75
N ARG A 22 8.40 -7.98 4.49
CA ARG A 22 9.43 -8.37 3.50
C ARG A 22 9.02 -8.01 2.08
N GLU A 23 7.72 -8.08 1.77
CA GLU A 23 7.12 -7.60 0.53
C GLU A 23 7.05 -6.04 0.45
N GLY A 24 7.60 -5.33 1.42
CA GLY A 24 7.69 -3.87 1.44
C GLY A 24 6.39 -3.16 1.81
N TYR A 25 5.41 -3.84 2.41
CA TYR A 25 4.25 -3.19 3.00
C TYR A 25 4.57 -2.62 4.38
N ALA A 26 3.91 -1.52 4.76
CA ALA A 26 3.78 -1.13 6.14
C ALA A 26 2.66 -2.00 6.74
N VAL A 27 2.92 -2.66 7.86
CA VAL A 27 1.97 -3.64 8.43
C VAL A 27 1.77 -3.38 9.89
N ASP A 28 0.52 -3.09 10.24
CA ASP A 28 0.03 -3.09 11.61
C ASP A 28 -0.80 -4.34 11.85
N THR A 29 -0.97 -4.72 13.09
CA THR A 29 -1.73 -5.91 13.49
C THR A 29 -2.79 -5.54 14.51
N ALA A 30 -3.88 -6.29 14.56
CA ALA A 30 -4.88 -6.25 15.62
C ALA A 30 -5.28 -7.69 15.96
N ASP A 31 -5.47 -8.00 17.22
CA ASP A 31 -5.82 -9.35 17.69
C ASP A 31 -7.33 -9.53 17.89
N ASP A 32 -8.12 -8.44 17.77
CA ASP A 32 -9.57 -8.48 17.78
C ASP A 32 -10.23 -7.39 16.92
N GLY A 33 -11.55 -7.47 16.78
CA GLY A 33 -12.32 -6.52 15.97
C GLY A 33 -12.44 -5.12 16.58
N GLU A 34 -12.36 -4.97 17.90
CA GLU A 34 -12.44 -3.66 18.58
C GLU A 34 -11.12 -2.89 18.37
N GLU A 35 -9.98 -3.56 18.53
CA GLU A 35 -8.67 -2.99 18.23
C GLU A 35 -8.56 -2.61 16.74
N ALA A 36 -9.07 -3.48 15.84
CA ALA A 36 -9.06 -3.20 14.41
C ALA A 36 -9.83 -1.92 14.07
N LEU A 37 -11.03 -1.74 14.62
CA LEU A 37 -11.83 -0.53 14.43
C LEU A 37 -11.18 0.70 15.06
N ALA A 38 -10.60 0.56 16.26
CA ALA A 38 -9.87 1.63 16.92
C ALA A 38 -8.68 2.10 16.08
N LYS A 39 -7.84 1.18 15.60
CA LYS A 39 -6.70 1.51 14.74
C LYS A 39 -7.15 2.13 13.41
N ALA A 40 -8.18 1.60 12.77
CA ALA A 40 -8.70 2.15 11.54
C ALA A 40 -9.27 3.56 11.70
N SER A 41 -9.77 3.96 12.88
CA SER A 41 -10.30 5.30 13.11
C SER A 41 -9.23 6.41 13.07
N TRP A 42 -7.97 6.07 13.35
CA TRP A 42 -6.85 7.02 13.43
C TRP A 42 -5.84 6.88 12.29
N THR A 43 -5.80 5.69 11.67
CA THR A 43 -4.79 5.36 10.67
C THR A 43 -5.47 5.01 9.36
N PRO A 44 -5.14 5.70 8.24
CA PRO A 44 -5.65 5.34 6.94
C PRO A 44 -4.94 4.07 6.42
N TYR A 45 -5.68 2.96 6.33
CA TYR A 45 -5.19 1.73 5.72
C TYR A 45 -5.60 1.63 4.25
N ASP A 46 -4.66 1.20 3.40
CA ASP A 46 -4.95 0.93 1.99
C ASP A 46 -5.71 -0.41 1.83
N LEU A 47 -5.43 -1.37 2.75
CA LEU A 47 -6.07 -2.68 2.76
C LEU A 47 -6.12 -3.25 4.19
N ILE A 48 -7.19 -3.98 4.50
CA ILE A 48 -7.36 -4.74 5.74
C ILE A 48 -7.51 -6.22 5.39
N CYS A 49 -6.60 -7.07 5.89
CA CYS A 49 -6.78 -8.52 5.92
C CYS A 49 -7.52 -8.85 7.22
N LEU A 50 -8.72 -9.41 7.12
CA LEU A 50 -9.64 -9.52 8.24
C LEU A 50 -10.13 -10.96 8.41
N ASP A 51 -9.80 -11.57 9.55
CA ASP A 51 -10.39 -12.86 9.87
C ASP A 51 -11.88 -12.72 10.17
N LEU A 52 -12.64 -13.71 9.74
CA LEU A 52 -14.08 -13.78 10.00
C LEU A 52 -14.41 -14.25 11.41
N THR A 53 -13.60 -15.16 11.96
CA THR A 53 -13.93 -15.90 13.17
C THR A 53 -13.04 -15.44 14.32
N MET A 54 -13.41 -14.34 14.94
CA MET A 54 -12.70 -13.78 16.10
C MET A 54 -13.62 -13.73 17.32
N GLN A 55 -13.02 -13.68 18.51
CA GLN A 55 -13.78 -13.44 19.75
C GLN A 55 -14.29 -11.99 19.79
N GLY A 56 -15.47 -11.79 20.39
CA GLY A 56 -16.09 -10.46 20.51
C GLY A 56 -16.82 -10.04 19.22
N ILE A 57 -16.34 -8.99 18.57
CA ILE A 57 -16.89 -8.51 17.30
C ILE A 57 -16.30 -9.36 16.17
N ASP A 58 -17.15 -10.01 15.39
CA ASP A 58 -16.72 -10.82 14.25
C ASP A 58 -16.30 -9.96 13.04
N GLY A 59 -15.60 -10.59 12.09
CA GLY A 59 -15.10 -9.88 10.92
C GLY A 59 -16.19 -9.30 10.01
N LEU A 60 -17.40 -9.89 9.99
CA LEU A 60 -18.52 -9.34 9.22
C LEU A 60 -18.99 -8.01 9.81
N GLU A 61 -19.10 -7.95 11.14
CA GLU A 61 -19.50 -6.72 11.82
C GLU A 61 -18.43 -5.63 11.70
N VAL A 62 -17.14 -5.99 11.81
CA VAL A 62 -16.03 -5.05 11.55
C VAL A 62 -16.13 -4.48 10.12
N CYS A 63 -16.33 -5.34 9.13
CA CYS A 63 -16.50 -4.93 7.74
C CYS A 63 -17.70 -3.98 7.57
N ALA A 64 -18.86 -4.34 8.13
CA ALA A 64 -20.06 -3.52 8.06
C ALA A 64 -19.85 -2.11 8.64
N ARG A 65 -19.19 -2.00 9.80
CA ARG A 65 -18.89 -0.72 10.44
C ARG A 65 -17.91 0.12 9.61
N LEU A 66 -16.85 -0.49 9.07
CA LEU A 66 -15.89 0.19 8.18
C LEU A 66 -16.54 0.69 6.87
N ARG A 67 -17.57 -0.01 6.38
CA ARG A 67 -18.33 0.41 5.20
C ARG A 67 -19.34 1.51 5.51
N ALA A 68 -19.99 1.46 6.67
CA ALA A 68 -20.96 2.46 7.09
C ALA A 68 -20.32 3.81 7.42
N GLU A 69 -19.14 3.78 8.07
CA GLU A 69 -18.41 4.96 8.50
C GLU A 69 -16.92 4.84 8.08
N PRO A 70 -16.59 5.13 6.80
CA PRO A 70 -15.22 5.01 6.33
C PRO A 70 -14.29 5.98 7.06
N PRO A 71 -13.20 5.50 7.67
CA PRO A 71 -12.25 6.35 8.38
C PRO A 71 -11.66 7.42 7.47
N GLY A 72 -11.75 8.70 7.89
CA GLY A 72 -11.24 9.80 7.07
C GLY A 72 -11.93 9.97 5.71
N GLY A 73 -13.10 9.33 5.49
CA GLY A 73 -13.80 9.34 4.22
C GLY A 73 -13.19 8.45 3.13
N VAL A 74 -12.16 7.69 3.46
CA VAL A 74 -11.51 6.74 2.54
C VAL A 74 -11.85 5.32 2.96
N THR A 75 -12.45 4.56 2.04
CA THR A 75 -12.84 3.16 2.29
C THR A 75 -11.64 2.25 2.01
N PRO A 76 -11.08 1.55 3.00
CA PRO A 76 -10.00 0.59 2.78
C PRO A 76 -10.49 -0.60 1.96
N ARG A 77 -9.60 -1.27 1.21
CA ARG A 77 -9.89 -2.59 0.65
C ARG A 77 -9.97 -3.62 1.76
N ILE A 78 -10.91 -4.54 1.70
CA ILE A 78 -11.08 -5.59 2.69
C ILE A 78 -10.94 -6.95 2.02
N LEU A 79 -9.91 -7.69 2.44
CA LEU A 79 -9.69 -9.09 2.11
C LEU A 79 -10.07 -9.93 3.32
N MET A 80 -11.16 -10.69 3.21
CA MET A 80 -11.57 -11.60 4.27
C MET A 80 -10.70 -12.85 4.28
N LEU A 81 -10.19 -13.22 5.45
CA LEU A 81 -9.55 -14.50 5.71
C LEU A 81 -10.56 -15.39 6.42
N THR A 82 -10.80 -16.62 5.98
CA THR A 82 -11.87 -17.43 6.57
C THR A 82 -11.53 -18.91 6.56
N ALA A 83 -11.83 -19.60 7.67
CA ALA A 83 -11.85 -21.05 7.72
C ALA A 83 -13.14 -21.64 7.13
N ARG A 84 -14.13 -20.80 6.82
CA ARG A 84 -15.42 -21.21 6.28
C ARG A 84 -15.38 -21.18 4.76
N ASP A 85 -15.49 -22.34 4.14
CA ASP A 85 -15.51 -22.51 2.69
C ASP A 85 -16.94 -22.64 2.11
N THR A 86 -17.98 -22.46 2.95
CA THR A 86 -19.35 -22.57 2.47
C THR A 86 -19.69 -21.42 1.52
N LEU A 87 -20.44 -21.74 0.47
CA LEU A 87 -20.88 -20.72 -0.49
C LEU A 87 -21.71 -19.61 0.18
N GLU A 88 -22.48 -19.95 1.22
CA GLU A 88 -23.32 -19.02 1.96
C GLU A 88 -22.49 -17.99 2.74
N ASP A 89 -21.43 -18.39 3.42
CA ASP A 89 -20.56 -17.47 4.16
C ASP A 89 -19.81 -16.52 3.21
N ARG A 90 -19.40 -17.00 2.05
CA ARG A 90 -18.76 -16.17 1.02
C ARG A 90 -19.72 -15.15 0.41
N ILE A 91 -20.98 -15.54 0.16
CA ILE A 91 -22.01 -14.63 -0.34
C ILE A 91 -22.31 -13.55 0.71
N ARG A 92 -22.52 -13.93 1.98
CA ARG A 92 -22.78 -12.97 3.07
C ARG A 92 -21.70 -11.91 3.18
N GLY A 93 -20.47 -12.30 3.11
CA GLY A 93 -19.40 -11.34 3.26
C GLY A 93 -19.23 -10.40 2.04
N LEU A 94 -19.48 -10.89 0.82
CA LEU A 94 -19.53 -10.02 -0.37
C LEU A 94 -20.70 -9.03 -0.24
N ASP A 95 -21.86 -9.47 0.26
CA ASP A 95 -23.02 -8.62 0.49
C ASP A 95 -22.75 -7.53 1.56
N VAL A 96 -21.91 -7.82 2.56
CA VAL A 96 -21.47 -6.86 3.59
C VAL A 96 -20.43 -5.88 3.04
N GLY A 97 -19.86 -6.16 1.85
CA GLY A 97 -18.98 -5.23 1.16
C GLY A 97 -17.49 -5.58 1.21
N ALA A 98 -17.11 -6.83 1.47
CA ALA A 98 -15.74 -7.28 1.27
C ALA A 98 -15.35 -7.21 -0.23
N ASP A 99 -14.07 -6.90 -0.51
CA ASP A 99 -13.58 -6.79 -1.89
C ASP A 99 -13.08 -8.15 -2.43
N ASP A 100 -12.63 -9.07 -1.56
CA ASP A 100 -12.22 -10.43 -1.93
C ASP A 100 -12.18 -11.37 -0.70
N TYR A 101 -11.99 -12.66 -0.96
CA TYR A 101 -11.96 -13.74 0.03
C TYR A 101 -10.77 -14.64 -0.17
N LEU A 102 -10.21 -15.15 0.94
CA LEU A 102 -9.16 -16.16 0.95
C LEU A 102 -9.45 -17.19 2.03
N VAL A 103 -9.57 -18.45 1.61
CA VAL A 103 -9.92 -19.57 2.51
C VAL A 103 -8.66 -20.11 3.20
N LYS A 104 -8.70 -20.22 4.55
CA LYS A 104 -7.68 -20.89 5.35
C LYS A 104 -7.80 -22.42 5.23
N PRO A 105 -6.67 -23.19 5.11
CA PRO A 105 -5.30 -22.70 5.00
C PRO A 105 -4.95 -22.23 3.59
N PHE A 106 -4.17 -21.18 3.46
CA PHE A 106 -3.76 -20.60 2.19
C PHE A 106 -2.23 -20.51 2.05
N ALA A 107 -1.76 -20.46 0.82
CA ALA A 107 -0.37 -20.16 0.52
C ALA A 107 -0.11 -18.65 0.65
N PHE A 108 1.05 -18.28 1.20
CA PHE A 108 1.44 -16.86 1.32
C PHE A 108 1.50 -16.16 -0.04
N ASP A 109 1.92 -16.86 -1.09
CA ASP A 109 1.96 -16.33 -2.45
C ASP A 109 0.55 -16.01 -2.99
N GLU A 110 -0.48 -16.78 -2.61
CA GLU A 110 -1.87 -16.49 -2.96
C GLU A 110 -2.36 -15.23 -2.25
N LEU A 111 -2.10 -15.10 -0.95
CA LEU A 111 -2.43 -13.90 -0.18
C LEU A 111 -1.82 -12.65 -0.84
N THR A 112 -0.52 -12.68 -1.12
CA THR A 112 0.18 -11.53 -1.71
C THR A 112 -0.31 -11.20 -3.12
N ALA A 113 -0.68 -12.19 -3.93
CA ALA A 113 -1.28 -11.98 -5.25
C ALA A 113 -2.65 -11.28 -5.16
N ARG A 114 -3.50 -11.66 -4.20
CA ARG A 114 -4.80 -11.02 -3.96
C ARG A 114 -4.62 -9.59 -3.45
N ILE A 115 -3.73 -9.37 -2.49
CA ILE A 115 -3.38 -8.03 -1.99
C ILE A 115 -2.93 -7.13 -3.14
N ARG A 116 -2.00 -7.59 -3.99
CA ARG A 116 -1.57 -6.81 -5.17
C ARG A 116 -2.73 -6.47 -6.10
N THR A 117 -3.65 -7.40 -6.30
CA THR A 117 -4.83 -7.20 -7.17
C THR A 117 -5.79 -6.17 -6.60
N LEU A 118 -6.05 -6.20 -5.30
CA LEU A 118 -6.94 -5.26 -4.63
C LEU A 118 -6.36 -3.84 -4.62
N LEU A 119 -5.09 -3.70 -4.27
CA LEU A 119 -4.39 -2.42 -4.22
C LEU A 119 -4.18 -1.75 -5.60
N ARG A 120 -4.28 -2.51 -6.69
CA ARG A 120 -4.17 -2.01 -8.07
C ARG A 120 -5.43 -1.29 -8.56
N ARG A 121 -6.62 -1.67 -8.08
CA ARG A 121 -7.91 -1.15 -8.58
C ARG A 121 -8.06 0.36 -8.42
N ASP A 122 -7.34 0.98 -7.50
CA ASP A 122 -7.44 2.41 -7.22
C ASP A 122 -6.54 3.28 -8.14
N SER A 123 -5.54 2.70 -8.78
CA SER A 123 -4.59 3.47 -9.62
C SER A 123 -5.04 3.69 -11.07
N GLY A 124 -6.20 3.16 -11.49
CA GLY A 124 -6.70 3.29 -12.86
C GLY A 124 -5.78 2.69 -13.96
N ARG A 125 -4.63 2.12 -13.57
CA ARG A 125 -3.63 1.54 -14.45
C ARG A 125 -3.66 0.02 -14.37
N SER A 126 -4.04 -0.63 -15.47
CA SER A 126 -4.15 -2.08 -15.61
C SER A 126 -2.76 -2.70 -15.78
N GLY A 127 -2.13 -3.17 -14.68
CA GLY A 127 -0.88 -3.94 -14.80
C GLY A 127 -0.17 -4.15 -13.46
N ALA A 128 0.60 -5.24 -13.35
CA ALA A 128 1.57 -5.43 -12.28
C ALA A 128 2.78 -4.49 -12.44
N VAL A 129 2.88 -3.83 -13.60
CA VAL A 129 3.96 -2.91 -13.97
C VAL A 129 3.42 -1.49 -13.95
N LEU A 130 4.08 -0.61 -13.20
CA LEU A 130 3.84 0.83 -13.15
C LEU A 130 4.96 1.53 -13.94
N GLU A 131 4.59 2.52 -14.76
CA GLU A 131 5.53 3.26 -15.59
C GLU A 131 5.30 4.78 -15.45
N VAL A 132 6.38 5.50 -15.24
CA VAL A 132 6.42 6.97 -15.24
C VAL A 132 7.70 7.41 -15.95
N GLY A 133 7.58 7.93 -17.17
CA GLY A 133 8.74 8.18 -18.02
C GLY A 133 9.53 6.91 -18.26
N ASP A 134 10.83 6.98 -17.99
CA ASP A 134 11.77 5.86 -18.10
C ASP A 134 11.89 4.99 -16.84
N VAL A 135 11.10 5.30 -15.79
CA VAL A 135 11.05 4.53 -14.54
C VAL A 135 9.96 3.45 -14.62
N VAL A 136 10.34 2.20 -14.37
CA VAL A 136 9.47 1.02 -14.41
C VAL A 136 9.53 0.28 -13.07
N VAL A 137 8.37 -0.04 -12.51
CA VAL A 137 8.22 -0.84 -11.28
C VAL A 137 7.35 -2.05 -11.57
N ASP A 138 7.93 -3.24 -11.52
CA ASP A 138 7.20 -4.52 -11.54
C ASP A 138 6.87 -4.93 -10.10
N THR A 139 5.62 -4.72 -9.71
CA THR A 139 5.15 -5.02 -8.35
C THR A 139 5.02 -6.52 -8.08
N ALA A 140 4.89 -7.35 -9.11
CA ALA A 140 4.80 -8.80 -8.98
C ALA A 140 6.16 -9.43 -8.74
N ARG A 141 7.21 -8.90 -9.40
CA ARG A 141 8.59 -9.37 -9.25
C ARG A 141 9.39 -8.59 -8.20
N HIS A 142 8.79 -7.59 -7.59
CA HIS A 142 9.45 -6.69 -6.65
C HIS A 142 10.73 -6.06 -7.23
N HIS A 143 10.65 -5.66 -8.49
CA HIS A 143 11.77 -5.16 -9.28
C HIS A 143 11.49 -3.75 -9.78
N ALA A 144 12.51 -2.91 -9.75
CA ALA A 144 12.44 -1.54 -10.26
C ALA A 144 13.65 -1.23 -11.15
N SER A 145 13.38 -0.59 -12.28
CA SER A 145 14.42 -0.16 -13.22
C SER A 145 14.16 1.26 -13.72
N ARG A 146 15.22 1.92 -14.19
CA ARG A 146 15.15 3.17 -14.94
C ARG A 146 15.94 3.05 -16.23
N ALA A 147 15.31 3.33 -17.37
CA ALA A 147 15.91 3.14 -18.69
C ALA A 147 16.53 1.74 -18.87
N GLY A 148 15.90 0.70 -18.31
CA GLY A 148 16.39 -0.69 -18.32
C GLY A 148 17.50 -1.01 -17.29
N ARG A 149 18.02 -0.03 -16.55
CA ARG A 149 19.02 -0.22 -15.49
C ARG A 149 18.31 -0.61 -14.18
N ASP A 150 18.70 -1.74 -13.60
CA ASP A 150 18.20 -2.16 -12.27
C ASP A 150 18.61 -1.13 -11.20
N LEU A 151 17.65 -0.74 -10.37
CA LEU A 151 17.84 0.26 -9.31
C LEU A 151 18.39 -0.34 -8.02
N GLY A 152 18.37 -1.67 -7.83
CA GLY A 152 18.86 -2.34 -6.64
C GLY A 152 18.25 -1.79 -5.34
N LEU A 153 16.92 -1.64 -5.30
CA LEU A 153 16.22 -1.01 -4.17
C LEU A 153 16.11 -1.95 -2.98
N THR A 154 16.24 -1.39 -1.78
CA THR A 154 15.78 -2.06 -0.56
C THR A 154 14.25 -2.13 -0.53
N ALA A 155 13.67 -3.00 0.32
CA ALA A 155 12.23 -3.12 0.45
C ALA A 155 11.54 -1.78 0.77
N LYS A 156 12.17 -0.94 1.62
CA LYS A 156 11.62 0.37 1.99
C LYS A 156 11.73 1.39 0.84
N GLU A 157 12.84 1.43 0.13
CA GLU A 157 13.00 2.28 -1.06
C GLU A 157 12.02 1.89 -2.18
N PHE A 158 11.83 0.57 -2.37
CA PHE A 158 10.84 0.05 -3.31
C PHE A 158 9.42 0.47 -2.93
N ALA A 159 9.05 0.37 -1.64
CA ALA A 159 7.76 0.79 -1.14
C ALA A 159 7.50 2.29 -1.36
N VAL A 160 8.52 3.14 -1.10
CA VAL A 160 8.46 4.58 -1.37
C VAL A 160 8.28 4.84 -2.86
N LEU A 161 9.10 4.21 -3.72
CA LEU A 161 8.99 4.39 -5.17
C LEU A 161 7.60 3.94 -5.68
N ARG A 162 7.14 2.76 -5.26
CA ARG A 162 5.81 2.25 -5.63
C ARG A 162 4.69 3.22 -5.22
N TYR A 163 4.79 3.83 -4.04
CA TYR A 163 3.80 4.80 -3.57
C TYR A 163 3.79 6.05 -4.44
N PHE A 164 4.95 6.59 -4.83
CA PHE A 164 5.05 7.67 -5.80
C PHE A 164 4.50 7.27 -7.19
N MET A 165 4.86 6.07 -7.67
CA MET A 165 4.42 5.57 -8.98
C MET A 165 2.90 5.36 -9.07
N SER A 166 2.23 5.15 -7.93
CA SER A 166 0.76 5.08 -7.87
C SER A 166 0.08 6.45 -7.94
N ARG A 167 0.84 7.54 -7.72
CA ARG A 167 0.38 8.95 -7.68
C ARG A 167 1.35 9.87 -8.45
N PRO A 168 1.56 9.62 -9.75
CA PRO A 168 2.53 10.38 -10.53
C PRO A 168 2.10 11.85 -10.65
N GLY A 169 3.07 12.76 -10.47
CA GLY A 169 2.83 14.19 -10.53
C GLY A 169 2.26 14.81 -9.25
N GLU A 170 1.77 14.00 -8.29
CA GLU A 170 1.29 14.50 -7.01
C GLU A 170 2.46 14.87 -6.08
N VAL A 171 2.27 15.95 -5.31
CA VAL A 171 3.19 16.33 -4.24
C VAL A 171 2.80 15.57 -2.98
N LEU A 172 3.64 14.65 -2.54
CA LEU A 172 3.42 13.85 -1.33
C LEU A 172 4.21 14.44 -0.15
N SER A 173 3.51 14.77 0.93
CA SER A 173 4.14 15.27 2.14
C SER A 173 4.95 14.19 2.86
N GLN A 174 5.82 14.60 3.80
CA GLN A 174 6.54 13.64 4.65
C GLN A 174 5.57 12.82 5.52
N GLU A 175 4.50 13.44 6.01
CA GLU A 175 3.46 12.82 6.81
C GLU A 175 2.73 11.75 6.00
N GLN A 176 2.26 12.08 4.79
CA GLN A 176 1.62 11.10 3.89
C GLN A 176 2.53 9.91 3.57
N LEU A 177 3.84 10.18 3.33
CA LEU A 177 4.79 9.09 3.11
C LEU A 177 4.98 8.24 4.36
N LEU A 178 5.04 8.85 5.55
CA LEU A 178 5.16 8.14 6.81
C LEU A 178 3.93 7.25 7.05
N ASP A 179 2.74 7.79 6.88
CA ASP A 179 1.48 7.09 7.13
C ASP A 179 1.26 5.89 6.22
N HIS A 180 1.69 5.98 4.95
CA HIS A 180 1.42 4.92 3.97
C HIS A 180 2.58 3.96 3.70
N VAL A 181 3.80 4.29 4.12
CA VAL A 181 4.99 3.47 3.83
C VAL A 181 5.67 2.95 5.09
N TRP A 182 5.41 3.52 6.25
CA TRP A 182 5.92 3.06 7.54
C TRP A 182 4.77 2.59 8.42
N ASP A 183 5.02 1.59 9.25
CA ASP A 183 4.08 1.05 10.23
C ASP A 183 4.06 1.87 11.53
N GLU A 184 3.18 1.49 12.46
CA GLU A 184 2.99 2.16 13.75
C GLU A 184 4.24 2.22 14.64
N HIS A 185 5.24 1.39 14.37
CA HIS A 185 6.50 1.37 15.12
C HIS A 185 7.52 2.40 14.59
N ALA A 186 7.22 3.09 13.51
CA ALA A 186 8.10 4.12 12.97
C ALA A 186 8.02 5.40 13.82
N ASP A 187 9.17 5.84 14.31
CA ASP A 187 9.25 7.11 15.04
C ASP A 187 9.09 8.29 14.06
N PRO A 188 8.00 9.08 14.15
CA PRO A 188 7.73 10.20 13.25
C PRO A 188 8.75 11.35 13.40
N PHE A 189 9.49 11.40 14.50
CA PHE A 189 10.51 12.43 14.73
C PHE A 189 11.86 12.10 14.09
N THR A 190 12.01 10.94 13.49
CA THR A 190 13.22 10.56 12.77
C THR A 190 13.24 11.13 11.36
N ASN A 191 14.46 11.34 10.81
CA ASN A 191 14.64 11.75 9.42
C ASN A 191 14.48 10.59 8.42
N THR A 192 13.77 9.51 8.80
CA THR A 192 13.73 8.27 8.01
C THR A 192 13.17 8.49 6.60
N VAL A 193 12.09 9.26 6.46
CA VAL A 193 11.52 9.61 5.15
C VAL A 193 12.54 10.35 4.29
N ARG A 194 13.15 11.40 4.86
CA ARG A 194 14.13 12.24 4.15
C ARG A 194 15.36 11.45 3.69
N VAL A 195 15.86 10.57 4.55
CA VAL A 195 17.00 9.70 4.25
C VAL A 195 16.64 8.72 3.14
N THR A 196 15.48 8.04 3.25
CA THR A 196 15.04 7.06 2.26
C THR A 196 14.80 7.72 0.89
N VAL A 197 14.10 8.86 0.86
CA VAL A 197 13.87 9.63 -0.38
C VAL A 197 15.21 10.12 -0.98
N GLY A 198 16.13 10.57 -0.13
CA GLY A 198 17.47 10.99 -0.58
C GLY A 198 18.29 9.85 -1.21
N THR A 199 18.20 8.64 -0.63
CA THR A 199 18.87 7.45 -1.18
C THR A 199 18.19 6.98 -2.47
N LEU A 200 16.86 6.96 -2.49
CA LEU A 200 16.09 6.62 -3.69
C LEU A 200 16.41 7.58 -4.84
N ARG A 201 16.48 8.88 -4.59
CA ARG A 201 16.84 9.88 -5.60
C ARG A 201 18.19 9.60 -6.22
N ARG A 202 19.21 9.26 -5.40
CA ARG A 202 20.56 8.93 -5.91
C ARG A 202 20.57 7.68 -6.77
N LYS A 203 19.70 6.70 -6.47
CA LYS A 203 19.56 5.48 -7.28
C LYS A 203 18.79 5.74 -8.58
N LEU A 204 17.79 6.62 -8.52
CA LEU A 204 17.04 7.05 -9.70
C LEU A 204 17.88 7.88 -10.65
N THR A 205 18.80 8.73 -10.15
CA THR A 205 19.57 9.67 -10.98
C THR A 205 21.04 9.31 -10.95
N VAL A 206 21.59 8.89 -12.08
CA VAL A 206 23.02 8.55 -12.25
C VAL A 206 23.60 9.33 -13.44
N GLY A 207 24.76 9.96 -13.22
CA GLY A 207 25.41 10.77 -14.24
C GLY A 207 24.58 11.98 -14.64
N ASP A 208 24.36 12.16 -15.94
CA ASP A 208 23.65 13.31 -16.53
C ASP A 208 22.12 13.06 -16.69
N GLU A 209 21.58 11.99 -16.08
CA GLU A 209 20.13 11.72 -16.12
C GLU A 209 19.35 12.87 -15.48
N GLN A 210 18.23 13.25 -16.09
CA GLN A 210 17.33 14.23 -15.51
C GLN A 210 16.68 13.68 -14.22
N PRO A 211 16.57 14.49 -13.15
CA PRO A 211 15.89 14.05 -11.94
C PRO A 211 14.43 13.71 -12.19
N ALA A 212 14.00 12.48 -11.85
CA ALA A 212 12.60 12.08 -11.88
C ALA A 212 11.89 12.30 -10.52
N LEU A 213 12.66 12.53 -9.44
CA LEU A 213 12.15 12.73 -8.08
C LEU A 213 12.68 14.06 -7.53
N GLU A 214 11.82 15.03 -7.34
CA GLU A 214 12.16 16.38 -6.85
C GLU A 214 11.67 16.65 -5.44
N THR A 215 12.22 17.70 -4.83
CA THR A 215 11.71 18.26 -3.57
C THR A 215 10.90 19.53 -3.88
N VAL A 216 9.64 19.54 -3.47
CA VAL A 216 8.81 20.74 -3.50
C VAL A 216 8.95 21.41 -2.12
N VAL A 217 9.68 22.52 -2.09
CA VAL A 217 10.05 23.20 -0.83
C VAL A 217 8.83 23.54 -0.01
N GLY A 218 8.83 23.15 1.27
CA GLY A 218 7.73 23.40 2.21
C GLY A 218 6.52 22.48 2.06
N SER A 219 6.46 21.62 1.00
CA SER A 219 5.29 20.78 0.72
C SER A 219 5.60 19.28 0.72
N GLY A 220 6.78 18.85 0.20
CA GLY A 220 7.11 17.43 0.16
C GLY A 220 7.96 17.04 -1.05
N TYR A 221 7.58 15.92 -1.68
CA TYR A 221 8.31 15.33 -2.80
C TYR A 221 7.35 14.95 -3.93
N ARG A 222 7.84 14.96 -5.17
CA ARG A 222 7.05 14.63 -6.35
C ARG A 222 7.87 13.77 -7.31
N LEU A 223 7.27 12.66 -7.78
CA LEU A 223 7.79 11.87 -8.89
C LEU A 223 7.06 12.33 -10.16
N PHE A 224 7.80 12.62 -11.20
CA PHE A 224 7.27 13.07 -12.49
C PHE A 224 8.06 12.48 -13.65
N ASP A 225 7.46 12.52 -14.82
CA ASP A 225 8.15 12.20 -16.07
C ASP A 225 8.93 13.44 -16.51
N PRO A 226 10.28 13.40 -16.51
CA PRO A 226 11.07 14.55 -16.89
C PRO A 226 10.89 14.92 -18.37
N ASP A 227 10.51 13.98 -19.24
CA ASP A 227 10.30 14.24 -20.66
C ASP A 227 8.90 14.84 -20.94
N ALA A 228 7.89 14.54 -20.11
CA ALA A 228 6.56 15.14 -20.22
C ALA A 228 6.54 16.65 -19.84
N ALA A 229 7.50 17.10 -19.04
CA ALA A 229 7.60 18.52 -18.66
C ALA A 229 8.18 19.42 -19.77
N HIS A 230 8.60 18.84 -20.89
CA HIS A 230 9.22 19.53 -22.02
C HIS A 230 8.27 19.62 -23.23
N ASP A 231 6.94 19.67 -23.01
CA ASP A 231 6.02 20.08 -24.08
C ASP A 231 5.97 21.62 -24.14
N PRO A 232 6.64 22.24 -25.12
CA PRO A 232 6.72 23.71 -25.22
C PRO A 232 5.39 24.36 -25.69
N ASN A 233 4.32 23.57 -25.89
CA ASN A 233 3.03 24.03 -26.41
C ASN A 233 1.85 23.84 -25.44
N GLY A 234 2.10 23.49 -24.17
CA GLY A 234 1.06 23.45 -23.15
C GLY A 234 0.58 24.86 -22.78
N GLU A 235 -0.29 25.48 -23.56
CA GLU A 235 -1.05 26.66 -23.15
C GLU A 235 -1.89 26.33 -21.90
N PRO A 236 -1.84 27.14 -20.84
CA PRO A 236 -2.75 26.98 -19.71
C PRO A 236 -4.18 27.27 -20.18
N ASP A 237 -5.04 26.28 -20.10
CA ASP A 237 -6.46 26.42 -20.35
C ASP A 237 -7.04 27.53 -19.41
N ARG A 238 -7.67 28.52 -20.01
CA ARG A 238 -8.24 29.71 -19.37
C ARG A 238 -9.60 29.41 -18.77
#